data_e7a63e2011c7146df23ec9b7e0440635
#
_entry.id   e7a63e2011c7146df23ec9b7e0440635
#
_cell.length_a   1.000
_cell.length_b   1.000
_cell.length_c   1.000
_cell.angle_alpha   90.00
_cell.angle_beta   90.00
_cell.angle_gamma   90.00
#
_symmetry.space_group_name_H-M   'P 1'
#
loop_
_entity.id
_entity.type
_entity.pdbx_description
1 polymer ?
#
loop_
_entity_poly.entity_id
_entity_poly.type
_entity_poly.pdbx_seq_one_letter_code
_entity_poly.pdbx_strand_id
1 'polypeptide(L)'
;EDRVGNIKATGDVRLRYLGSEKENGKYAYGQTKEKPAGKHSRFDMRGRVQFNAKVNDNTSAVIRVTSGNMEFGDSTSSTGDAKIDRVYVQHKFGNNVTATAGRYNQVIGAGLAYDDTFDGAQLNVGNEKVNFQAAYGFMGAGAAEGYTKGNNAATTYLGLNGKLGTHTNVGGFWARVNQANGGDMAKAFSADKNNVYGFNASANFSKVWVGGEWLKNKDVNNSTAWVAGLGYGNYDQAKAGTWDVKAQYFNQKENAPIVSSTWNQAYDLTNSTNGYKGWMATVDYALANNVG
;
A
#
# COMPACT_ATOMS: atom_id res chain seq x y z
N GLU A 1 7.19 -28.06 5.09
CA GLU A 1 7.96 -26.97 4.46
C GLU A 1 8.85 -27.58 3.37
N ASP A 2 8.42 -27.42 2.13
CA ASP A 2 9.21 -27.88 0.99
C ASP A 2 10.33 -26.87 0.74
N ARG A 3 11.52 -27.19 1.21
CA ARG A 3 12.74 -26.44 0.90
C ARG A 3 13.55 -27.19 -0.16
N VAL A 4 13.89 -26.48 -1.20
CA VAL A 4 14.93 -26.95 -2.13
C VAL A 4 16.22 -26.20 -1.77
N GLY A 5 17.06 -26.86 -0.97
CA GLY A 5 18.26 -26.20 -0.44
C GLY A 5 17.94 -25.02 0.48
N ASN A 6 18.41 -23.81 0.13
CA ASN A 6 18.23 -22.58 0.89
C ASN A 6 17.00 -21.76 0.47
N ILE A 7 16.12 -22.29 -0.38
CA ILE A 7 14.96 -21.60 -0.94
C ILE A 7 13.67 -22.15 -0.35
N LYS A 8 12.79 -21.24 0.11
CA LYS A 8 11.42 -21.54 0.53
C LYS A 8 10.45 -20.83 -0.42
N ALA A 9 9.53 -21.58 -1.01
CA ALA A 9 8.44 -21.04 -1.80
C ALA A 9 7.22 -20.77 -0.90
N THR A 10 6.58 -19.63 -1.10
CA THR A 10 5.29 -19.25 -0.49
C THR A 10 4.41 -18.66 -1.57
N GLY A 11 3.11 -18.60 -1.34
CA GLY A 11 2.22 -18.03 -2.34
C GLY A 11 0.82 -17.79 -1.81
N ASP A 12 0.05 -17.07 -2.61
CA ASP A 12 -1.36 -16.80 -2.36
C ASP A 12 -2.17 -16.77 -3.66
N VAL A 13 -3.45 -17.05 -3.52
CA VAL A 13 -4.45 -16.90 -4.57
C VAL A 13 -5.57 -16.02 -4.01
N ARG A 14 -6.00 -15.03 -4.78
CA ARG A 14 -7.14 -14.18 -4.46
C ARG A 14 -8.19 -14.28 -5.54
N LEU A 15 -9.41 -14.48 -5.15
CA LEU A 15 -10.62 -14.27 -5.95
C LEU A 15 -11.34 -13.04 -5.38
N ARG A 16 -11.73 -12.11 -6.22
CA ARG A 16 -12.33 -10.85 -5.77
C ARG A 16 -13.50 -10.46 -6.65
N TYR A 17 -14.61 -10.13 -5.99
CA TYR A 17 -15.73 -9.45 -6.61
C TYR A 17 -15.70 -7.97 -6.24
N LEU A 18 -15.87 -7.10 -7.22
CA LEU A 18 -15.99 -5.66 -7.04
C LEU A 18 -17.26 -5.19 -7.71
N GLY A 19 -18.11 -4.53 -6.93
CA GLY A 19 -19.34 -3.93 -7.41
C GLY A 19 -19.38 -2.45 -7.07
N SER A 20 -19.94 -1.64 -7.97
CA SER A 20 -20.09 -0.21 -7.74
C SER A 20 -21.33 0.35 -8.40
N GLU A 21 -21.90 1.37 -7.78
CA GLU A 21 -23.00 2.16 -8.33
C GLU A 21 -22.55 3.61 -8.50
N LYS A 22 -23.07 4.25 -9.52
CA LYS A 22 -22.91 5.69 -9.70
C LYS A 22 -23.91 6.40 -8.80
N GLU A 23 -23.42 7.27 -7.95
CA GLU A 23 -24.26 8.16 -7.17
C GLU A 23 -23.89 9.63 -7.43
N ASN A 24 -24.90 10.47 -7.61
CA ASN A 24 -24.76 11.93 -7.75
C ASN A 24 -23.77 12.41 -8.81
N GLY A 25 -23.73 11.73 -9.96
CA GLY A 25 -22.89 12.14 -11.08
C GLY A 25 -21.39 11.85 -10.94
N LYS A 26 -20.96 11.23 -9.84
CA LYS A 26 -19.58 10.82 -9.62
C LYS A 26 -19.32 9.43 -10.17
N TYR A 27 -18.07 9.16 -10.55
CA TYR A 27 -17.68 7.84 -11.01
C TYR A 27 -17.38 6.93 -9.82
N ALA A 28 -17.85 5.70 -9.88
CA ALA A 28 -17.51 4.65 -8.97
C ALA A 28 -16.43 3.73 -9.57
N TYR A 29 -15.98 2.73 -8.81
CA TYR A 29 -14.96 1.79 -9.25
C TYR A 29 -15.24 1.21 -10.64
N GLY A 30 -14.25 1.20 -11.52
CA GLY A 30 -14.33 0.68 -12.89
C GLY A 30 -15.10 1.56 -13.86
N GLN A 31 -15.58 2.73 -13.46
CA GLN A 31 -16.24 3.69 -14.33
C GLN A 31 -15.27 4.76 -14.79
N THR A 32 -15.21 4.99 -16.09
CA THR A 32 -14.46 6.09 -16.68
C THR A 32 -15.41 7.15 -17.22
N LYS A 33 -14.88 8.32 -17.58
CA LYS A 33 -15.63 9.38 -18.24
C LYS A 33 -16.32 8.89 -19.52
N GLU A 34 -15.74 7.88 -20.17
CA GLU A 34 -16.22 7.28 -21.43
C GLU A 34 -17.25 6.17 -21.20
N LYS A 35 -17.35 5.64 -19.98
CA LYS A 35 -18.37 4.67 -19.58
C LYS A 35 -19.21 5.21 -18.43
N PRO A 36 -20.01 6.26 -18.67
CA PRO A 36 -20.85 6.83 -17.64
C PRO A 36 -22.09 5.98 -17.41
N ALA A 37 -22.51 5.92 -16.15
CA ALA A 37 -23.80 5.41 -15.69
C ALA A 37 -24.08 3.92 -15.87
N GLY A 38 -24.13 3.25 -14.76
CA GLY A 38 -24.59 1.86 -14.62
C GLY A 38 -23.96 1.18 -13.43
N LYS A 39 -24.57 0.10 -13.00
CA LYS A 39 -23.91 -0.84 -12.09
C LYS A 39 -22.76 -1.48 -12.82
N HIS A 40 -21.56 -1.36 -12.27
CA HIS A 40 -20.40 -2.07 -12.75
C HIS A 40 -20.00 -3.14 -11.74
N SER A 41 -19.86 -4.35 -12.23
CA SER A 41 -19.30 -5.43 -11.45
C SER A 41 -18.15 -6.08 -12.19
N ARG A 42 -17.15 -6.49 -11.46
CA ARG A 42 -15.99 -7.20 -11.97
C ARG A 42 -15.64 -8.36 -11.03
N PHE A 43 -15.38 -9.50 -11.62
CA PHE A 43 -14.76 -10.63 -10.94
C PHE A 43 -13.31 -10.72 -11.40
N ASP A 44 -12.36 -10.67 -10.50
CA ASP A 44 -10.95 -10.85 -10.81
C ASP A 44 -10.27 -11.92 -9.94
N MET A 45 -9.18 -12.44 -10.44
CA MET A 45 -8.32 -13.38 -9.74
C MET A 45 -6.86 -12.95 -9.84
N ARG A 46 -6.07 -13.32 -8.84
CA ARG A 46 -4.63 -13.10 -8.81
C ARG A 46 -3.93 -14.27 -8.15
N GLY A 47 -2.88 -14.80 -8.77
CA GLY A 47 -1.96 -15.75 -8.18
C GLY A 47 -0.57 -15.14 -8.01
N ARG A 48 0.08 -15.42 -6.88
CA ARG A 48 1.46 -15.00 -6.61
C ARG A 48 2.25 -16.15 -6.03
N VAL A 49 3.51 -16.28 -6.45
CA VAL A 49 4.49 -17.18 -5.86
C VAL A 49 5.75 -16.39 -5.51
N GLN A 50 6.21 -16.53 -4.28
CA GLN A 50 7.39 -15.85 -3.77
C GLN A 50 8.44 -16.87 -3.38
N PHE A 51 9.65 -16.70 -3.89
CA PHE A 51 10.82 -17.45 -3.54
C PHE A 51 11.67 -16.66 -2.55
N ASN A 52 11.86 -17.23 -1.36
CA ASN A 52 12.63 -16.63 -0.28
C ASN A 52 13.93 -17.44 -0.15
N ALA A 53 15.05 -16.83 -0.48
CA ALA A 53 16.36 -17.46 -0.39
C ALA A 53 17.12 -16.97 0.84
N LYS A 54 17.61 -17.89 1.65
CA LYS A 54 18.58 -17.60 2.70
C LYS A 54 19.98 -17.66 2.07
N VAL A 55 20.61 -16.50 1.84
CA VAL A 55 21.96 -16.42 1.29
C VAL A 55 23.00 -16.78 2.36
N ASN A 56 22.85 -16.19 3.54
CA ASN A 56 23.62 -16.50 4.77
C ASN A 56 22.79 -16.09 5.99
N ASP A 57 23.36 -16.14 7.18
CA ASP A 57 22.65 -15.83 8.43
C ASP A 57 22.12 -14.39 8.51
N ASN A 58 22.74 -13.46 7.79
CA ASN A 58 22.40 -12.05 7.80
C ASN A 58 21.78 -11.54 6.50
N THR A 59 21.80 -12.35 5.44
CA THR A 59 21.39 -11.93 4.10
C THR A 59 20.31 -12.85 3.54
N SER A 60 19.24 -12.26 3.06
CA SER A 60 18.17 -12.93 2.32
C SER A 60 17.90 -12.24 1.00
N ALA A 61 17.36 -13.00 0.06
CA ALA A 61 16.90 -12.49 -1.23
C ALA A 61 15.48 -12.97 -1.51
N VAL A 62 14.70 -12.15 -2.19
CA VAL A 62 13.31 -12.44 -2.53
C VAL A 62 13.08 -12.19 -4.00
N ILE A 63 12.39 -13.12 -4.65
CA ILE A 63 11.82 -12.95 -5.99
C ILE A 63 10.36 -13.36 -5.92
N ARG A 64 9.45 -12.50 -6.37
CA ARG A 64 8.02 -12.82 -6.44
C ARG A 64 7.50 -12.68 -7.87
N VAL A 65 6.76 -13.69 -8.30
CA VAL A 65 6.05 -13.72 -9.58
C VAL A 65 4.57 -13.54 -9.32
N THR A 66 3.91 -12.71 -10.10
CA THR A 66 2.46 -12.47 -10.03
C THR A 66 1.82 -12.61 -11.40
N SER A 67 0.59 -13.13 -11.41
CA SER A 67 -0.27 -13.07 -12.61
C SER A 67 -0.85 -11.66 -12.86
N GLY A 68 -0.73 -10.73 -11.89
CA GLY A 68 -1.55 -9.53 -11.89
C GLY A 68 -3.04 -9.83 -11.65
N ASN A 69 -3.90 -8.83 -11.78
CA ASN A 69 -5.34 -9.00 -11.67
C ASN A 69 -5.90 -9.42 -13.03
N MET A 70 -6.37 -10.66 -13.12
CA MET A 70 -6.99 -11.20 -14.32
C MET A 70 -8.51 -11.13 -14.18
N GLU A 71 -9.19 -10.44 -15.08
CA GLU A 71 -10.64 -10.33 -15.06
C GLU A 71 -11.31 -11.56 -15.66
N PHE A 72 -12.35 -12.08 -15.05
CA PHE A 72 -13.11 -13.20 -15.57
C PHE A 72 -13.83 -12.81 -16.85
N GLY A 73 -13.66 -13.66 -17.89
CA GLY A 73 -14.28 -13.43 -19.19
C GLY A 73 -13.52 -12.48 -20.11
N ASP A 74 -12.46 -11.85 -19.65
CA ASP A 74 -11.56 -11.05 -20.48
C ASP A 74 -10.34 -11.89 -20.88
N SER A 75 -10.39 -12.45 -22.10
CA SER A 75 -9.29 -13.26 -22.63
C SER A 75 -8.04 -12.45 -22.98
N THR A 76 -8.14 -11.12 -22.98
CA THR A 76 -7.02 -10.20 -23.25
C THR A 76 -6.33 -9.75 -21.98
N SER A 77 -7.00 -9.86 -20.82
CA SER A 77 -6.38 -9.57 -19.53
C SER A 77 -5.44 -10.68 -19.15
N SER A 78 -4.14 -10.44 -19.35
CA SER A 78 -3.03 -11.30 -18.90
C SER A 78 -3.01 -12.73 -19.45
N THR A 79 -3.33 -12.92 -20.71
CA THR A 79 -2.97 -14.19 -21.36
C THR A 79 -1.47 -14.32 -21.46
N GLY A 80 -0.87 -14.88 -20.43
CA GLY A 80 0.48 -15.43 -20.48
C GLY A 80 1.62 -14.59 -19.90
N ASP A 81 1.35 -13.40 -19.35
CA ASP A 81 2.42 -12.56 -18.83
C ASP A 81 2.52 -12.63 -17.29
N ALA A 82 3.19 -13.66 -16.80
CA ALA A 82 3.66 -13.64 -15.43
C ALA A 82 4.67 -12.50 -15.26
N LYS A 83 4.42 -11.59 -14.31
CA LYS A 83 5.28 -10.44 -14.02
C LYS A 83 6.08 -10.71 -12.76
N ILE A 84 7.31 -10.23 -12.75
CA ILE A 84 8.12 -10.21 -11.53
C ILE A 84 7.88 -8.87 -10.86
N ASP A 85 7.18 -8.87 -9.73
CA ASP A 85 6.81 -7.65 -9.01
C ASP A 85 7.62 -7.39 -7.74
N ARG A 86 8.48 -8.32 -7.32
CA ARG A 86 9.44 -8.16 -6.23
C ARG A 86 10.75 -8.83 -6.59
N VAL A 87 11.82 -8.08 -6.48
CA VAL A 87 13.21 -8.56 -6.58
C VAL A 87 14.06 -7.72 -5.65
N TYR A 88 14.44 -8.25 -4.50
CA TYR A 88 15.26 -7.49 -3.57
C TYR A 88 16.16 -8.35 -2.72
N VAL A 89 17.17 -7.72 -2.16
CA VAL A 89 18.08 -8.28 -1.17
C VAL A 89 17.91 -7.51 0.14
N GLN A 90 17.95 -8.21 1.23
CA GLN A 90 17.93 -7.65 2.57
C GLN A 90 19.13 -8.15 3.37
N HIS A 91 19.83 -7.23 4.03
CA HIS A 91 20.97 -7.54 4.88
C HIS A 91 20.83 -6.94 6.27
N LYS A 92 21.11 -7.73 7.28
CA LYS A 92 21.12 -7.31 8.69
C LYS A 92 22.55 -7.02 9.13
N PHE A 93 22.79 -5.77 9.52
CA PHE A 93 24.04 -5.33 10.16
C PHE A 93 23.87 -5.37 11.68
N GLY A 94 24.08 -6.54 12.29
CA GLY A 94 23.79 -6.75 13.70
C GLY A 94 22.29 -6.78 14.00
N ASN A 95 21.89 -6.34 15.20
CA ASN A 95 20.51 -6.50 15.68
C ASN A 95 19.60 -5.31 15.35
N ASN A 96 20.16 -4.14 15.04
CA ASN A 96 19.41 -2.89 15.01
C ASN A 96 19.46 -2.16 13.65
N VAL A 97 20.15 -2.69 12.67
CA VAL A 97 20.27 -2.09 11.33
C VAL A 97 19.93 -3.11 10.28
N THR A 98 19.01 -2.78 9.40
CA THR A 98 18.62 -3.60 8.25
C THR A 98 18.60 -2.74 7.00
N ALA A 99 19.29 -3.18 5.96
CA ALA A 99 19.26 -2.57 4.63
C ALA A 99 18.49 -3.46 3.65
N THR A 100 17.65 -2.84 2.83
CA THR A 100 16.90 -3.50 1.74
C THR A 100 17.17 -2.76 0.45
N ALA A 101 17.43 -3.45 -0.64
CA ALA A 101 17.67 -2.85 -1.95
C ALA A 101 17.07 -3.70 -3.07
N GLY A 102 16.49 -3.04 -4.04
CA GLY A 102 15.84 -3.65 -5.21
C GLY A 102 14.42 -3.16 -5.38
N ARG A 103 13.56 -4.03 -5.90
CA ARG A 103 12.12 -3.80 -6.00
C ARG A 103 11.42 -4.46 -4.83
N TYR A 104 10.96 -3.66 -3.89
CA TYR A 104 10.33 -4.11 -2.65
C TYR A 104 9.08 -3.28 -2.32
N ASN A 105 8.40 -3.61 -1.23
CA ASN A 105 7.27 -2.84 -0.74
C ASN A 105 7.74 -1.71 0.18
N GLN A 106 7.48 -0.46 -0.19
CA GLN A 106 7.75 0.72 0.64
C GLN A 106 6.46 1.28 1.21
N VAL A 107 6.46 1.47 2.50
CA VAL A 107 5.39 2.17 3.21
C VAL A 107 5.87 3.57 3.57
N ILE A 108 5.07 4.58 3.24
CA ILE A 108 5.27 5.97 3.67
C ILE A 108 4.29 6.28 4.79
N GLY A 109 4.82 6.64 5.98
CA GLY A 109 4.02 6.81 7.18
C GLY A 109 3.31 5.53 7.60
N ALA A 110 2.00 5.57 7.74
CA ALA A 110 1.15 4.40 8.00
C ALA A 110 0.41 3.90 6.75
N GLY A 111 0.86 4.30 5.56
CA GLY A 111 0.35 3.79 4.29
C GLY A 111 -0.77 4.59 3.65
N LEU A 112 -1.12 5.77 4.17
CA LEU A 112 -2.16 6.60 3.55
C LEU A 112 -1.69 7.17 2.20
N ALA A 113 -0.46 7.68 2.12
CA ALA A 113 0.10 8.18 0.86
C ALA A 113 0.56 7.07 -0.07
N TYR A 114 1.31 6.11 0.47
CA TYR A 114 1.91 5.04 -0.30
C TYR A 114 2.18 3.80 0.54
N ASP A 115 1.79 2.65 0.03
CA ASP A 115 2.13 1.33 0.54
C ASP A 115 2.13 0.34 -0.63
N ASP A 116 3.20 0.34 -1.41
CA ASP A 116 3.27 -0.47 -2.62
C ASP A 116 4.72 -0.61 -3.16
N THR A 117 4.82 -1.12 -4.39
CA THR A 117 6.06 -1.39 -5.11
C THR A 117 6.96 -0.16 -5.23
N PHE A 118 8.21 -0.32 -4.85
CA PHE A 118 9.23 0.74 -4.85
C PHE A 118 10.55 0.18 -5.34
N ASP A 119 11.18 0.87 -6.26
CA ASP A 119 12.49 0.53 -6.78
C ASP A 119 13.53 1.44 -6.12
N GLY A 120 14.33 0.90 -5.22
CA GLY A 120 15.30 1.70 -4.49
C GLY A 120 15.98 0.96 -3.35
N ALA A 121 16.30 1.72 -2.32
CA ALA A 121 16.95 1.21 -1.12
C ALA A 121 16.32 1.82 0.13
N GLN A 122 16.34 1.05 1.20
CA GLN A 122 15.82 1.41 2.51
C GLN A 122 16.81 1.01 3.59
N LEU A 123 16.98 1.87 4.56
CA LEU A 123 17.71 1.59 5.79
C LEU A 123 16.75 1.71 6.98
N ASN A 124 16.68 0.68 7.78
CA ASN A 124 15.98 0.66 9.06
C ASN A 124 16.99 0.63 10.20
N VAL A 125 16.85 1.57 11.15
CA VAL A 125 17.69 1.65 12.34
C VAL A 125 16.81 1.74 13.57
N GLY A 126 17.03 0.83 14.51
CA GLY A 126 16.32 0.84 15.77
C GLY A 126 15.81 -0.54 16.19
N ASN A 127 14.85 -0.51 17.10
CA ASN A 127 14.24 -1.70 17.71
C ASN A 127 12.71 -1.56 17.74
N GLU A 128 12.05 -2.45 18.46
CA GLU A 128 10.58 -2.43 18.57
C GLU A 128 10.02 -1.19 19.28
N LYS A 129 10.83 -0.48 20.10
CA LYS A 129 10.38 0.71 20.83
C LYS A 129 10.53 1.98 20.02
N VAL A 130 11.63 2.11 19.28
CA VAL A 130 11.90 3.25 18.41
C VAL A 130 12.60 2.77 17.16
N ASN A 131 12.07 3.15 16.01
CA ASN A 131 12.60 2.80 14.70
C ASN A 131 12.66 4.02 13.79
N PHE A 132 13.82 4.25 13.20
CA PHE A 132 14.05 5.24 12.15
C PHE A 132 14.19 4.54 10.80
N GLN A 133 13.57 5.09 9.79
CA GLN A 133 13.64 4.57 8.43
C GLN A 133 14.05 5.68 7.47
N ALA A 134 15.00 5.39 6.59
CA ALA A 134 15.37 6.23 5.46
C ALA A 134 15.26 5.42 4.17
N ALA A 135 14.70 6.01 3.13
CA ALA A 135 14.60 5.36 1.82
C ALA A 135 14.82 6.38 0.69
N TYR A 136 15.37 5.89 -0.40
CA TYR A 136 15.46 6.62 -1.65
C TYR A 136 15.19 5.69 -2.83
N GLY A 137 14.39 6.17 -3.78
CA GLY A 137 14.07 5.41 -4.99
C GLY A 137 12.84 5.95 -5.71
N PHE A 138 12.11 5.05 -6.38
CA PHE A 138 11.05 5.39 -7.30
C PHE A 138 9.78 4.61 -6.98
N MET A 139 8.65 5.31 -6.88
CA MET A 139 7.34 4.68 -6.78
C MET A 139 7.00 3.96 -8.09
N GLY A 140 6.43 2.76 -8.02
CA GLY A 140 6.14 1.91 -9.18
C GLY A 140 4.70 1.40 -9.26
N ALA A 141 3.79 1.90 -8.44
CA ALA A 141 2.40 1.44 -8.39
C ALA A 141 1.40 2.58 -8.14
N GLY A 142 0.11 2.30 -8.28
CA GLY A 142 -0.95 3.28 -8.14
C GLY A 142 -0.85 4.37 -9.20
N ALA A 143 -0.94 5.64 -8.81
CA ALA A 143 -0.77 6.77 -9.73
C ALA A 143 0.62 6.84 -10.38
N ALA A 144 1.60 6.10 -9.87
CA ALA A 144 2.96 5.99 -10.43
C ALA A 144 3.12 4.78 -11.36
N GLU A 145 2.08 3.99 -11.61
CA GLU A 145 2.14 2.85 -12.51
C GLU A 145 2.36 3.29 -13.96
N GLY A 146 3.16 2.54 -14.70
CA GLY A 146 3.43 2.79 -16.13
C GLY A 146 4.49 3.84 -16.43
N TYR A 147 5.15 4.41 -15.42
CA TYR A 147 6.23 5.36 -15.64
C TYR A 147 7.48 4.69 -16.22
N THR A 148 8.06 5.32 -17.22
CA THR A 148 9.32 4.90 -17.85
C THR A 148 10.49 5.65 -17.27
N LYS A 149 11.71 5.15 -17.52
CA LYS A 149 12.94 5.84 -17.14
C LYS A 149 12.95 7.28 -17.65
N GLY A 150 13.18 8.23 -16.75
CA GLY A 150 13.18 9.66 -17.04
C GLY A 150 11.87 10.40 -16.74
N ASN A 151 10.78 9.65 -16.50
CA ASN A 151 9.47 10.20 -16.11
C ASN A 151 8.98 9.66 -14.76
N ASN A 152 9.88 9.17 -13.95
CA ASN A 152 9.61 8.59 -12.64
C ASN A 152 9.79 9.63 -11.52
N ALA A 153 8.99 9.51 -10.48
CA ALA A 153 9.09 10.36 -9.31
C ALA A 153 10.19 9.85 -8.37
N ALA A 154 11.32 10.56 -8.33
CA ALA A 154 12.36 10.29 -7.35
C ALA A 154 11.88 10.70 -5.95
N THR A 155 11.89 9.75 -5.03
CA THR A 155 11.34 9.89 -3.68
C THR A 155 12.43 9.69 -2.64
N THR A 156 12.57 10.67 -1.74
CA THR A 156 13.34 10.54 -0.51
C THR A 156 12.38 10.46 0.66
N TYR A 157 12.55 9.49 1.53
CA TYR A 157 11.67 9.25 2.68
C TYR A 157 12.47 9.16 3.97
N LEU A 158 11.99 9.83 5.01
CA LEU A 158 12.46 9.73 6.38
C LEU A 158 11.26 9.50 7.29
N GLY A 159 11.27 8.43 8.06
CA GLY A 159 10.20 8.09 8.99
C GLY A 159 10.73 7.76 10.37
N LEU A 160 9.97 8.12 11.39
CA LEU A 160 10.23 7.79 12.78
C LEU A 160 8.96 7.20 13.39
N ASN A 161 9.10 6.02 13.97
CA ASN A 161 8.02 5.32 14.67
C ASN A 161 8.43 4.97 16.09
N GLY A 162 7.51 5.02 17.02
CA GLY A 162 7.75 4.69 18.39
C GLY A 162 6.55 4.08 19.09
N LYS A 163 6.81 3.32 20.15
CA LYS A 163 5.79 2.79 21.06
C LYS A 163 5.69 3.68 22.29
N LEU A 164 4.46 4.08 22.61
CA LEU A 164 4.11 4.74 23.87
C LEU A 164 3.41 3.71 24.76
N GLY A 165 4.17 3.17 25.71
CA GLY A 165 3.70 2.04 26.53
C GLY A 165 3.56 0.75 25.71
N THR A 166 2.60 -0.11 26.09
CA THR A 166 2.41 -1.44 25.50
C THR A 166 1.38 -1.49 24.38
N HIS A 167 0.49 -0.49 24.28
CA HIS A 167 -0.67 -0.51 23.41
C HIS A 167 -0.65 0.50 22.26
N THR A 168 0.15 1.55 22.36
CA THR A 168 0.09 2.70 21.46
C THR A 168 1.34 2.82 20.61
N ASN A 169 1.17 3.02 19.31
CA ASN A 169 2.23 3.37 18.37
C ASN A 169 1.99 4.77 17.84
N VAL A 170 3.06 5.53 17.67
CA VAL A 170 3.03 6.85 17.06
C VAL A 170 4.11 6.94 16.01
N GLY A 171 3.89 7.74 14.99
CA GLY A 171 4.87 7.96 13.94
C GLY A 171 4.74 9.33 13.29
N GLY A 172 5.81 9.72 12.65
CA GLY A 172 5.86 10.90 11.82
C GLY A 172 6.82 10.68 10.67
N PHE A 173 6.60 11.41 9.59
CA PHE A 173 7.46 11.29 8.42
C PHE A 173 7.58 12.60 7.65
N TRP A 174 8.63 12.65 6.86
CA TRP A 174 8.81 13.59 5.78
C TRP A 174 9.22 12.81 4.52
N ALA A 175 8.63 13.18 3.40
CA ALA A 175 8.99 12.65 2.10
C ALA A 175 9.11 13.79 1.09
N ARG A 176 10.14 13.72 0.24
CA ARG A 176 10.29 14.61 -0.89
C ARG A 176 10.09 13.82 -2.18
N VAL A 177 9.15 14.25 -2.98
CA VAL A 177 8.85 13.66 -4.28
C VAL A 177 9.12 14.69 -5.36
N ASN A 178 10.09 14.40 -6.22
CA ASN A 178 10.38 15.19 -7.40
C ASN A 178 9.57 14.63 -8.56
N GLN A 179 8.69 15.45 -9.12
CA GLN A 179 7.93 15.08 -10.29
C GLN A 179 8.82 15.19 -11.54
N ALA A 180 8.95 14.11 -12.27
CA ALA A 180 9.49 14.18 -13.62
C ALA A 180 8.31 14.34 -14.60
N ASN A 181 8.29 15.43 -15.30
CA ASN A 181 7.53 15.82 -16.48
C ASN A 181 6.26 15.03 -16.85
N GLY A 182 5.15 15.30 -16.16
CA GLY A 182 3.81 14.94 -16.67
C GLY A 182 3.31 13.54 -16.29
N GLY A 183 2.17 13.18 -16.81
CA GLY A 183 1.52 11.88 -16.60
C GLY A 183 0.57 11.86 -15.40
N ASP A 184 0.19 10.67 -14.96
CA ASP A 184 -0.80 10.49 -13.87
C ASP A 184 -0.28 10.95 -12.50
N MET A 185 1.03 11.05 -12.33
CA MET A 185 1.63 11.65 -11.13
C MET A 185 1.22 13.11 -10.92
N ALA A 186 0.90 13.85 -11.97
CA ALA A 186 0.37 15.21 -11.85
C ALA A 186 -0.96 15.28 -11.08
N LYS A 187 -1.70 14.18 -10.99
CA LYS A 187 -2.93 14.08 -10.18
C LYS A 187 -2.64 13.98 -8.70
N ALA A 188 -1.53 13.33 -8.33
CA ALA A 188 -1.10 13.19 -6.94
C ALA A 188 -0.13 14.30 -6.50
N PHE A 189 0.65 14.84 -7.43
CA PHE A 189 1.68 15.83 -7.18
C PHE A 189 1.59 16.97 -8.19
N SER A 190 1.10 18.12 -7.76
CA SER A 190 0.86 19.29 -8.62
C SER A 190 2.06 20.21 -8.74
N ALA A 191 3.15 19.96 -8.03
CA ALA A 191 4.38 20.77 -8.06
C ALA A 191 5.58 19.96 -8.50
N ASP A 192 6.59 20.62 -9.06
CA ASP A 192 7.86 19.97 -9.47
C ASP A 192 8.62 19.37 -8.29
N LYS A 193 8.52 20.02 -7.13
CA LYS A 193 9.09 19.58 -5.87
C LYS A 193 7.99 19.52 -4.83
N ASN A 194 7.77 18.35 -4.28
CA ASN A 194 6.72 18.10 -3.32
C ASN A 194 7.34 17.65 -2.01
N ASN A 195 7.09 18.40 -0.94
CA ASN A 195 7.46 18.00 0.41
C ASN A 195 6.20 17.60 1.15
N VAL A 196 6.09 16.31 1.44
CA VAL A 196 4.97 15.72 2.15
C VAL A 196 5.40 15.40 3.56
N TYR A 197 4.58 15.73 4.53
CA TYR A 197 4.79 15.34 5.91
C TYR A 197 3.50 14.84 6.53
N GLY A 198 3.61 13.99 7.53
CA GLY A 198 2.45 13.43 8.18
C GLY A 198 2.75 12.82 9.53
N PHE A 199 1.66 12.52 10.23
CA PHE A 199 1.67 11.91 11.55
C PHE A 199 0.65 10.80 11.60
N ASN A 200 0.95 9.75 12.35
CA ASN A 200 0.03 8.65 12.59
C ASN A 200 0.08 8.21 14.04
N ALA A 201 -1.00 7.63 14.50
CA ALA A 201 -1.10 6.99 15.78
C ALA A 201 -2.08 5.82 15.69
N SER A 202 -1.79 4.76 16.42
CA SER A 202 -2.70 3.63 16.57
C SER A 202 -2.56 3.00 17.95
N ALA A 203 -3.63 2.39 18.43
CA ALA A 203 -3.64 1.65 19.68
C ALA A 203 -4.45 0.36 19.57
N ASN A 204 -3.98 -0.67 20.26
CA ASN A 204 -4.66 -1.95 20.38
C ASN A 204 -4.91 -2.25 21.85
N PHE A 205 -6.17 -2.41 22.21
CA PHE A 205 -6.61 -2.79 23.55
C PHE A 205 -7.41 -4.10 23.47
N SER A 206 -6.72 -5.24 23.64
CA SER A 206 -7.33 -6.56 23.42
C SER A 206 -7.87 -6.69 22.00
N LYS A 207 -9.20 -6.76 21.81
CA LYS A 207 -9.88 -6.87 20.52
C LYS A 207 -10.21 -5.51 19.88
N VAL A 208 -9.98 -4.39 20.57
CA VAL A 208 -10.27 -3.05 20.07
C VAL A 208 -9.05 -2.44 19.44
N TRP A 209 -9.19 -1.96 18.22
CA TRP A 209 -8.19 -1.18 17.52
C TRP A 209 -8.74 0.22 17.25
N VAL A 210 -7.89 1.21 17.42
CA VAL A 210 -8.14 2.60 16.98
C VAL A 210 -6.90 3.13 16.30
N GLY A 211 -7.07 3.90 15.24
CA GLY A 211 -5.92 4.47 14.54
C GLY A 211 -6.29 5.57 13.58
N GLY A 212 -5.28 6.27 13.12
CA GLY A 212 -5.43 7.31 12.15
C GLY A 212 -4.10 7.81 11.59
N GLU A 213 -4.20 8.52 10.49
CA GLU A 213 -3.08 9.19 9.83
C GLU A 213 -3.55 10.51 9.24
N TRP A 214 -2.70 11.52 9.33
CA TRP A 214 -2.87 12.81 8.70
C TRP A 214 -1.62 13.16 7.90
N LEU A 215 -1.79 13.76 6.73
CA LEU A 215 -0.68 14.21 5.89
C LEU A 215 -1.03 15.46 5.09
N LYS A 216 0.02 16.14 4.62
CA LYS A 216 -0.07 17.33 3.80
C LYS A 216 1.15 17.43 2.87
N ASN A 217 0.90 17.86 1.62
CA ASN A 217 1.93 18.39 0.73
C ASN A 217 2.04 19.90 0.96
N LYS A 218 3.16 20.38 1.54
CA LYS A 218 3.32 21.79 1.91
C LYS A 218 3.46 22.73 0.71
N ASP A 219 3.79 22.21 -0.45
CA ASP A 219 4.08 22.99 -1.66
C ASP A 219 2.85 23.23 -2.53
N VAL A 220 1.69 22.70 -2.13
CA VAL A 220 0.43 22.76 -2.87
C VAL A 220 -0.71 23.11 -1.92
N ASN A 221 -1.64 23.96 -2.38
CA ASN A 221 -2.88 24.24 -1.66
C ASN A 221 -3.87 23.07 -1.76
N ASN A 222 -4.80 22.97 -0.81
CA ASN A 222 -5.83 21.92 -0.76
C ASN A 222 -5.26 20.50 -0.86
N SER A 223 -4.20 20.23 -0.09
CA SER A 223 -3.39 19.02 -0.20
C SER A 223 -3.39 18.15 1.06
N THR A 224 -4.30 18.42 2.00
CA THR A 224 -4.42 17.59 3.20
C THR A 224 -5.25 16.34 2.95
N ALA A 225 -4.86 15.25 3.59
CA ALA A 225 -5.70 14.07 3.74
C ALA A 225 -5.58 13.52 5.15
N TRP A 226 -6.65 12.93 5.64
CA TRP A 226 -6.62 12.18 6.88
C TRP A 226 -7.62 11.04 6.88
N VAL A 227 -7.33 10.03 7.68
CA VAL A 227 -8.19 8.88 7.96
C VAL A 227 -8.19 8.62 9.45
N ALA A 228 -9.33 8.23 9.98
CA ALA A 228 -9.47 7.72 11.33
C ALA A 228 -10.33 6.48 11.32
N GLY A 229 -9.98 5.49 12.12
CA GLY A 229 -10.67 4.21 12.15
C GLY A 229 -10.80 3.61 13.54
N LEU A 230 -11.80 2.75 13.65
CA LEU A 230 -12.08 1.95 14.82
C LEU A 230 -12.38 0.52 14.36
N GLY A 231 -11.81 -0.46 15.06
CA GLY A 231 -12.00 -1.88 14.76
C GLY A 231 -12.26 -2.71 16.01
N TYR A 232 -12.91 -3.84 15.81
CA TYR A 232 -13.14 -4.84 16.85
C TYR A 232 -13.01 -6.24 16.28
N GLY A 233 -12.29 -7.09 16.98
CA GLY A 233 -12.15 -8.51 16.66
C GLY A 233 -10.71 -8.98 16.72
N ASN A 234 -10.49 -10.18 16.23
CA ASN A 234 -9.21 -10.87 16.28
C ASN A 234 -8.97 -11.72 15.02
N TYR A 235 -9.32 -11.20 13.87
CA TYR A 235 -9.10 -11.90 12.60
C TYR A 235 -7.64 -12.36 12.46
N ASP A 236 -7.51 -13.64 12.19
CA ASP A 236 -6.24 -14.31 11.87
C ASP A 236 -6.52 -15.31 10.75
N GLN A 237 -6.06 -15.03 9.54
CA GLN A 237 -6.31 -15.89 8.39
C GLN A 237 -5.84 -17.34 8.61
N ALA A 238 -4.83 -17.57 9.44
CA ALA A 238 -4.35 -18.90 9.77
C ALA A 238 -5.31 -19.73 10.65
N LYS A 239 -6.32 -19.07 11.25
CA LYS A 239 -7.23 -19.68 12.22
C LYS A 239 -8.68 -19.54 11.78
N ALA A 240 -9.27 -20.65 11.38
CA ALA A 240 -10.69 -20.72 11.02
C ALA A 240 -11.60 -20.13 12.09
N GLY A 241 -12.63 -19.40 11.69
CA GLY A 241 -13.65 -18.84 12.56
C GLY A 241 -13.28 -17.52 13.24
N THR A 242 -12.07 -17.02 13.06
CA THR A 242 -11.68 -15.68 13.54
C THR A 242 -12.20 -14.59 12.61
N TRP A 243 -12.53 -13.45 13.19
CA TRP A 243 -13.08 -12.33 12.42
C TRP A 243 -12.77 -10.99 13.06
N ASP A 244 -12.86 -9.93 12.26
CA ASP A 244 -12.91 -8.56 12.74
C ASP A 244 -13.86 -7.69 11.90
N VAL A 245 -14.16 -6.52 12.43
CA VAL A 245 -14.90 -5.47 11.75
C VAL A 245 -14.18 -4.15 11.96
N LYS A 246 -14.15 -3.31 10.91
CA LYS A 246 -13.54 -1.97 10.96
C LYS A 246 -14.49 -0.97 10.33
N ALA A 247 -14.51 0.22 10.91
CA ALA A 247 -15.11 1.40 10.31
C ALA A 247 -14.05 2.49 10.21
N GLN A 248 -13.91 3.11 9.05
CA GLN A 248 -12.92 4.15 8.76
C GLN A 248 -13.62 5.32 8.09
N TYR A 249 -13.22 6.52 8.47
CA TYR A 249 -13.65 7.75 7.83
C TYR A 249 -12.47 8.44 7.17
N PHE A 250 -12.67 8.87 5.93
CA PHE A 250 -11.67 9.53 5.10
C PHE A 250 -12.09 10.96 4.80
N ASN A 251 -11.11 11.84 4.78
CA ASN A 251 -11.26 13.18 4.22
C ASN A 251 -10.00 13.51 3.42
N GLN A 252 -10.15 13.56 2.12
CA GLN A 252 -9.06 13.79 1.18
C GLN A 252 -9.38 15.04 0.34
N LYS A 253 -8.50 16.02 0.39
CA LYS A 253 -8.60 17.21 -0.47
C LYS A 253 -8.15 16.87 -1.89
N GLU A 254 -8.53 17.73 -2.83
CA GLU A 254 -8.31 17.50 -4.27
C GLU A 254 -6.83 17.30 -4.67
N ASN A 255 -5.89 17.95 -3.99
CA ASN A 255 -4.46 17.86 -4.27
C ASN A 255 -3.71 17.03 -3.22
N ALA A 256 -4.38 16.20 -2.45
CA ALA A 256 -3.72 15.34 -1.47
C ALA A 256 -2.80 14.32 -2.17
N PRO A 257 -1.58 14.12 -1.66
CA PRO A 257 -0.56 13.27 -2.29
C PRO A 257 -0.81 11.79 -2.01
N ILE A 258 -1.92 11.26 -2.49
CA ILE A 258 -2.29 9.84 -2.37
C ILE A 258 -1.96 9.14 -3.68
N VAL A 259 -1.03 8.21 -3.63
CA VAL A 259 -0.54 7.47 -4.80
C VAL A 259 -1.04 6.03 -4.79
N SER A 260 -0.85 5.31 -3.70
CA SER A 260 -1.38 3.96 -3.48
C SER A 260 -1.54 3.73 -2.00
N SER A 261 -2.78 3.75 -1.52
CA SER A 261 -3.09 3.71 -0.09
C SER A 261 -3.66 2.36 0.33
N THR A 262 -3.19 1.83 1.45
CA THR A 262 -3.77 0.63 2.09
C THR A 262 -4.92 0.95 3.04
N TRP A 263 -5.03 2.18 3.51
CA TRP A 263 -6.17 2.61 4.31
C TRP A 263 -7.46 2.67 3.51
N ASN A 264 -7.36 3.03 2.23
CA ASN A 264 -8.49 3.16 1.34
C ASN A 264 -8.36 2.15 0.20
N GLN A 265 -9.21 1.14 0.22
CA GLN A 265 -9.24 0.11 -0.82
C GLN A 265 -10.16 0.48 -2.01
N ALA A 266 -10.83 1.59 -1.94
CA ALA A 266 -11.64 2.12 -3.05
C ALA A 266 -10.78 2.97 -4.00
N TYR A 267 -9.86 2.35 -4.68
CA TYR A 267 -8.83 2.95 -5.52
C TYR A 267 -9.32 4.05 -6.45
N ASP A 268 -10.47 3.85 -7.07
CA ASP A 268 -10.93 4.77 -8.11
C ASP A 268 -11.53 6.05 -7.55
N LEU A 269 -11.83 6.07 -6.26
CA LEU A 269 -12.23 7.27 -5.57
C LEU A 269 -11.01 8.15 -5.22
N THR A 270 -9.83 7.58 -5.10
CA THR A 270 -8.59 8.32 -4.80
C THR A 270 -8.13 9.14 -6.00
N ASN A 271 -8.49 8.75 -7.20
CA ASN A 271 -8.21 9.48 -8.46
C ASN A 271 -9.22 10.60 -8.74
N SER A 272 -10.10 10.90 -7.80
CA SER A 272 -11.04 12.00 -7.91
C SER A 272 -10.28 13.33 -7.89
N THR A 273 -10.37 14.08 -8.97
CA THR A 273 -9.77 15.42 -9.11
C THR A 273 -10.37 16.46 -8.16
N ASN A 274 -11.43 16.12 -7.45
CA ASN A 274 -12.18 17.04 -6.58
C ASN A 274 -12.06 16.68 -5.09
N GLY A 275 -11.20 15.74 -4.73
CA GLY A 275 -11.15 15.19 -3.40
C GLY A 275 -12.42 14.41 -3.04
N TYR A 276 -12.43 13.76 -1.89
CA TYR A 276 -13.62 13.11 -1.36
C TYR A 276 -13.57 12.96 0.16
N LYS A 277 -14.71 12.64 0.74
CA LYS A 277 -14.85 12.25 2.14
C LYS A 277 -15.96 11.21 2.28
N GLY A 278 -15.81 10.31 3.22
CA GLY A 278 -16.82 9.27 3.45
C GLY A 278 -16.36 8.15 4.36
N TRP A 279 -17.25 7.19 4.54
CA TRP A 279 -17.05 6.03 5.38
C TRP A 279 -16.72 4.79 4.56
N MET A 280 -15.88 3.93 5.14
CA MET A 280 -15.66 2.58 4.67
C MET A 280 -15.84 1.62 5.86
N ALA A 281 -16.59 0.54 5.64
CA ALA A 281 -16.69 -0.55 6.57
C ALA A 281 -16.07 -1.82 5.97
N THR A 282 -15.33 -2.56 6.78
CA THR A 282 -14.67 -3.81 6.38
C THR A 282 -15.04 -4.90 7.37
N VAL A 283 -15.29 -6.09 6.86
CA VAL A 283 -15.45 -7.32 7.66
C VAL A 283 -14.48 -8.34 7.10
N ASP A 284 -13.63 -8.88 7.95
CA ASP A 284 -12.74 -9.99 7.63
C ASP A 284 -13.17 -11.23 8.40
N TYR A 285 -13.18 -12.39 7.73
CA TYR A 285 -13.54 -13.67 8.34
C TYR A 285 -12.69 -14.80 7.74
N ALA A 286 -12.08 -15.60 8.60
CA ALA A 286 -11.34 -16.80 8.19
C ALA A 286 -12.30 -17.99 8.05
N LEU A 287 -12.64 -18.35 6.81
CA LEU A 287 -13.55 -19.45 6.47
C LEU A 287 -12.97 -20.82 6.84
N ALA A 288 -11.69 -20.99 6.64
CA ALA A 288 -10.92 -22.16 7.01
C ALA A 288 -9.48 -21.71 7.33
N ASN A 289 -8.64 -22.62 7.82
CA ASN A 289 -7.24 -22.29 8.05
C ASN A 289 -6.56 -21.85 6.75
N ASN A 290 -5.98 -20.65 6.75
CA ASN A 290 -5.36 -19.99 5.60
C ASN A 290 -6.35 -19.61 4.46
N VAL A 291 -7.64 -19.52 4.75
CA VAL A 291 -8.70 -19.07 3.83
C VAL A 291 -9.52 -17.95 4.49
N GLY A 292 -9.42 -16.77 3.96
CA GLY A 292 -10.12 -15.59 4.43
C GLY A 292 -10.86 -14.85 3.33
#